data_b6d8a9996aa01a5a5cd039c107e1209b
#
_entry.id   b6d8a9996aa01a5a5cd039c107e1209b
#
_cell.length_a   1.000
_cell.length_b   1.000
_cell.length_c   1.000
_cell.angle_alpha   90.00
_cell.angle_beta   90.00
_cell.angle_gamma   90.00
#
_symmetry.space_group_name_H-M   'P 1'
#
loop_
_entity.id
_entity.type
_entity.pdbx_description
1 polymer ?
#
loop_
_entity_poly.entity_id
_entity_poly.type
_entity_poly.pdbx_seq_one_letter_code
_entity_poly.pdbx_strand_id
1 'polypeptide(L)'
;LASSAASDVYKRQVRNQSDSFRPSYYLDGDEYSTYAGASRSVANKDYWVFDNYLTYNQKFDKHAVTAMVGTSAEKERYEEIYAYKEGQVNNNPNQQIINAGTMNPAASGYYATSTLNSYFGRVFYSFDNRYMITANIRWDGSSKFADGNRWGCFPSVLSLIHI
;
A
#
# COMPACT_ATOMS: atom_id res chain seq x y z
N LEU A 1 28.21 -13.03 -23.23
CA LEU A 1 28.00 -12.58 -21.84
C LEU A 1 27.06 -11.38 -21.88
N ALA A 2 25.83 -11.53 -21.41
CA ALA A 2 24.92 -10.40 -21.25
C ALA A 2 24.55 -10.28 -19.77
N SER A 3 24.86 -9.14 -19.17
CA SER A 3 24.40 -8.79 -17.82
C SER A 3 23.67 -7.46 -17.89
N SER A 4 22.60 -7.33 -17.13
CA SER A 4 21.86 -6.08 -17.01
C SER A 4 21.57 -5.81 -15.54
N ALA A 5 21.65 -4.54 -15.18
CA ALA A 5 21.22 -4.06 -13.86
C ALA A 5 20.10 -3.05 -14.09
N ALA A 6 19.09 -3.08 -13.25
CA ALA A 6 18.04 -2.08 -13.23
C ALA A 6 17.74 -1.63 -11.81
N SER A 7 17.40 -0.36 -11.69
CA SER A 7 16.91 0.27 -10.47
C SER A 7 15.64 1.02 -10.83
N ASP A 8 14.59 0.80 -10.07
CA ASP A 8 13.30 1.44 -10.27
C ASP A 8 12.80 2.06 -8.97
N VAL A 9 12.20 3.24 -9.08
CA VAL A 9 11.58 3.96 -7.97
C VAL A 9 10.15 4.31 -8.34
N TYR A 10 9.21 3.77 -7.59
CA TYR A 10 7.81 4.08 -7.75
C TYR A 10 7.27 4.81 -6.51
N LYS A 11 6.57 5.92 -6.74
CA LYS A 11 5.88 6.66 -5.69
C LYS A 11 4.41 6.87 -6.06
N ARG A 12 3.51 6.55 -5.14
CA ARG A 12 2.08 6.80 -5.26
C ARG A 12 1.59 7.58 -4.04
N GLN A 13 0.86 8.65 -4.30
CA GLN A 13 0.19 9.44 -3.27
C GLN A 13 -1.32 9.44 -3.57
N VAL A 14 -2.11 9.16 -2.55
CA VAL A 14 -3.58 9.20 -2.63
C VAL A 14 -4.07 10.09 -1.50
N ARG A 15 -4.88 11.05 -1.84
CA ARG A 15 -5.59 11.88 -0.88
C ARG A 15 -7.09 11.66 -1.05
N ASN A 16 -7.74 11.25 0.02
CA ASN A 16 -9.18 11.11 0.10
C ASN A 16 -9.71 12.19 1.04
N GLN A 17 -10.74 12.87 0.62
CA GLN A 17 -11.45 13.84 1.45
C GLN A 17 -12.93 13.50 1.41
N SER A 18 -13.54 13.47 2.58
CA SER A 18 -14.98 13.27 2.74
C SER A 18 -15.54 14.38 3.61
N ASP A 19 -16.51 15.07 3.08
CA ASP A 19 -17.29 16.08 3.79
C ASP A 19 -18.70 15.52 3.98
N SER A 20 -19.22 15.61 5.20
CA SER A 20 -20.58 15.19 5.52
C SER A 20 -21.29 16.26 6.31
N PHE A 21 -22.53 16.47 5.98
CA PHE A 21 -23.41 17.38 6.67
C PHE A 21 -24.70 16.66 7.07
N ARG A 22 -25.05 16.72 8.34
CA ARG A 22 -26.30 16.23 8.89
C ARG A 22 -27.20 17.44 9.16
N PRO A 23 -28.30 17.62 8.42
CA PRO A 23 -29.21 18.73 8.67
C PRO A 23 -29.94 18.58 10.01
N SER A 24 -30.36 19.66 10.59
CA SER A 24 -31.41 19.62 11.62
C SER A 24 -32.72 19.24 10.97
N TYR A 25 -33.50 18.40 11.62
CA TYR A 25 -34.81 17.96 11.16
C TYR A 25 -35.76 17.71 12.32
N TYR A 26 -37.01 17.83 12.04
CA TYR A 26 -38.10 17.42 12.92
C TYR A 26 -39.05 16.53 12.11
N LEU A 27 -39.23 15.29 12.56
CA LEU A 27 -40.17 14.35 12.02
C LEU A 27 -41.30 14.14 13.03
N ASP A 28 -42.46 13.73 12.56
CA ASP A 28 -43.63 13.50 13.41
C ASP A 28 -43.34 12.35 14.42
N GLY A 29 -43.57 12.60 15.71
CA GLY A 29 -43.24 11.68 16.79
C GLY A 29 -41.93 12.06 17.51
N ASP A 30 -41.23 11.06 18.04
CA ASP A 30 -40.03 11.25 18.85
C ASP A 30 -38.72 11.35 18.03
N GLU A 31 -38.78 11.34 16.70
CA GLU A 31 -37.60 11.43 15.83
C GLU A 31 -37.29 12.89 15.44
N TYR A 32 -36.29 13.48 16.08
CA TYR A 32 -35.81 14.82 15.73
C TYR A 32 -34.29 14.94 15.91
N SER A 33 -33.68 15.81 15.13
CA SER A 33 -32.33 16.31 15.36
C SER A 33 -32.36 17.82 15.47
N THR A 34 -32.14 18.30 16.66
CA THR A 34 -32.23 19.75 16.97
C THR A 34 -31.11 20.55 16.30
N TYR A 35 -29.94 19.93 16.15
CA TYR A 35 -28.75 20.62 15.66
C TYR A 35 -28.22 20.00 14.36
N ALA A 36 -27.96 20.88 13.41
CA ALA A 36 -27.20 20.51 12.22
C ALA A 36 -25.72 20.30 12.58
N GLY A 37 -25.07 19.36 11.95
CA GLY A 37 -23.67 19.02 12.19
C GLY A 37 -22.88 18.84 10.90
N ALA A 38 -21.63 19.30 10.89
CA ALA A 38 -20.70 19.10 9.79
C ALA A 38 -19.47 18.29 10.25
N SER A 39 -19.03 17.37 9.41
CA SER A 39 -17.78 16.64 9.60
C SER A 39 -16.93 16.68 8.35
N ARG A 40 -15.63 16.58 8.56
CA ARG A 40 -14.63 16.42 7.50
C ARG A 40 -13.61 15.39 7.91
N SER A 41 -13.36 14.44 7.03
CA SER A 41 -12.23 13.52 7.11
C SER A 41 -11.28 13.76 5.94
N VAL A 42 -10.00 13.82 6.23
CA VAL A 42 -8.94 13.87 5.22
C VAL A 42 -7.96 12.76 5.51
N ALA A 43 -7.84 11.82 4.58
CA ALA A 43 -6.89 10.71 4.65
C ALA A 43 -5.85 10.85 3.54
N ASN A 44 -4.59 10.78 3.92
CA ASN A 44 -3.44 10.76 3.02
C ASN A 44 -2.76 9.40 3.09
N LYS A 45 -2.48 8.82 1.93
CA LYS A 45 -1.72 7.58 1.80
C LYS A 45 -0.54 7.83 0.88
N ASP A 46 0.67 7.69 1.44
CA ASP A 46 1.92 7.74 0.71
C ASP A 46 2.49 6.33 0.62
N TYR A 47 2.79 5.89 -0.57
CA TYR A 47 3.43 4.61 -0.84
C TYR A 47 4.61 4.81 -1.78
N TRP A 48 5.75 4.20 -1.46
CA TRP A 48 6.88 4.15 -2.36
C TRP A 48 7.55 2.77 -2.32
N VAL A 49 8.11 2.41 -3.44
CA VAL A 49 8.91 1.20 -3.66
C VAL A 49 10.22 1.59 -4.30
N PHE A 50 11.27 0.94 -3.88
CA PHE A 50 12.59 1.03 -4.48
C PHE A 50 13.10 -0.38 -4.77
N ASP A 51 13.20 -0.73 -6.04
CA ASP A 51 13.61 -2.03 -6.55
C ASP A 51 14.98 -1.95 -7.21
N ASN A 52 15.86 -2.88 -6.88
CA ASN A 52 17.13 -3.07 -7.57
C ASN A 52 17.30 -4.54 -7.90
N TYR A 53 17.70 -4.82 -9.11
CA TYR A 53 18.04 -6.18 -9.51
C TYR A 53 19.14 -6.24 -10.54
N LEU A 54 19.89 -7.33 -10.49
CA LEU A 54 20.95 -7.70 -11.44
C LEU A 54 20.57 -9.00 -12.10
N THR A 55 20.60 -9.02 -13.42
CA THR A 55 20.35 -10.20 -14.23
C THR A 55 21.59 -10.58 -15.01
N TYR A 56 21.94 -11.87 -14.95
CA TYR A 56 23.02 -12.48 -15.72
C TYR A 56 22.41 -13.50 -16.68
N ASN A 57 22.77 -13.42 -17.97
CA ASN A 57 22.34 -14.35 -18.99
C ASN A 57 23.56 -14.93 -19.71
N GLN A 58 23.62 -16.24 -19.79
CA GLN A 58 24.69 -16.95 -20.50
C GLN A 58 24.12 -18.16 -21.23
N LYS A 59 24.56 -18.31 -22.49
CA LYS A 59 24.32 -19.50 -23.30
C LYS A 59 25.66 -20.09 -23.73
N PHE A 60 25.82 -21.39 -23.53
CA PHE A 60 27.00 -22.13 -23.96
C PHE A 60 26.57 -23.51 -24.45
N ASP A 61 26.79 -23.77 -25.72
CA ASP A 61 26.34 -24.99 -26.41
C ASP A 61 24.83 -25.23 -26.19
N LYS A 62 24.46 -26.34 -25.57
CA LYS A 62 23.09 -26.76 -25.24
C LYS A 62 22.56 -26.19 -23.92
N HIS A 63 23.38 -25.47 -23.19
CA HIS A 63 23.05 -24.94 -21.88
C HIS A 63 22.69 -23.46 -21.95
N ALA A 64 21.57 -23.07 -21.33
CA ALA A 64 21.20 -21.69 -21.13
C ALA A 64 20.89 -21.42 -19.66
N VAL A 65 21.50 -20.39 -19.08
CA VAL A 65 21.33 -19.97 -17.70
C VAL A 65 20.91 -18.51 -17.66
N THR A 66 19.86 -18.25 -16.92
CA THR A 66 19.49 -16.88 -16.49
C THR A 66 19.46 -16.87 -14.99
N ALA A 67 20.27 -16.04 -14.36
CA ALA A 67 20.27 -15.82 -12.92
C ALA A 67 19.92 -14.37 -12.60
N MET A 68 19.07 -14.14 -11.60
CA MET A 68 18.67 -12.82 -11.15
C MET A 68 18.77 -12.78 -9.63
N VAL A 69 19.30 -11.68 -9.11
CA VAL A 69 19.27 -11.34 -7.69
C VAL A 69 18.77 -9.92 -7.53
N GLY A 70 18.05 -9.65 -6.48
CA GLY A 70 17.52 -8.30 -6.27
C GLY A 70 17.07 -8.03 -4.84
N THR A 71 16.81 -6.76 -4.62
CA THR A 71 16.26 -6.23 -3.36
C THR A 71 15.11 -5.30 -3.66
N SER A 72 14.11 -5.31 -2.78
CA SER A 72 12.98 -4.39 -2.80
C SER A 72 12.80 -3.77 -1.41
N ALA A 73 12.58 -2.46 -1.36
CA ALA A 73 12.26 -1.74 -0.14
C ALA A 73 10.96 -0.97 -0.37
N GLU A 74 9.98 -1.22 0.47
CA GLU A 74 8.66 -0.59 0.39
C GLU A 74 8.34 0.13 1.69
N LYS A 75 7.67 1.27 1.58
CA LYS A 75 7.12 1.99 2.72
C LYS A 75 5.73 2.53 2.38
N GLU A 76 4.81 2.26 3.26
CA GLU A 76 3.47 2.82 3.25
C GLU A 76 3.28 3.68 4.50
N ARG A 77 2.78 4.89 4.31
CA ARG A 77 2.37 5.82 5.36
C ARG A 77 0.90 6.15 5.15
N TYR A 78 0.12 5.99 6.18
CA TYR A 78 -1.29 6.40 6.23
C TYR A 78 -1.47 7.40 7.36
N GLU A 79 -2.18 8.48 7.07
CA GLU A 79 -2.51 9.54 8.01
C GLU A 79 -3.95 9.97 7.77
N GLU A 80 -4.75 10.03 8.82
CA GLU A 80 -6.12 10.51 8.76
C GLU A 80 -6.38 11.53 9.86
N ILE A 81 -7.08 12.59 9.49
CA ILE A 81 -7.57 13.63 10.39
C ILE A 81 -9.09 13.72 10.20
N TYR A 82 -9.81 13.65 11.29
CA TYR A 82 -11.25 13.84 11.37
C TYR A 82 -11.57 15.03 12.24
N ALA A 83 -12.53 15.85 11.81
CA ALA A 83 -13.07 16.95 12.59
C ALA A 83 -14.58 16.98 12.45
N TYR A 84 -15.26 17.38 13.53
CA TYR A 84 -16.70 17.49 13.64
C TYR A 84 -17.10 18.67 14.52
N LYS A 85 -18.19 19.33 14.15
CA LYS A 85 -18.92 20.25 15.00
C LYS A 85 -20.41 20.25 14.64
N GLU A 86 -21.24 20.53 15.61
CA GLU A 86 -22.68 20.76 15.43
C GLU A 86 -23.12 22.13 15.96
N GLY A 87 -24.41 22.40 15.88
CA GLY A 87 -24.96 23.71 16.28
C GLY A 87 -24.82 24.76 15.20
N GLN A 88 -24.90 24.38 13.92
CA GLN A 88 -25.05 25.34 12.84
C GLN A 88 -26.44 25.99 12.88
N VAL A 89 -26.47 27.28 12.58
CA VAL A 89 -27.67 28.12 12.69
C VAL A 89 -28.77 27.70 11.73
N ASN A 90 -28.40 27.13 10.57
CA ASN A 90 -29.34 26.72 9.52
C ASN A 90 -28.72 25.65 8.60
N ASN A 91 -29.54 25.10 7.71
CA ASN A 91 -29.14 24.08 6.74
C ASN A 91 -28.61 24.67 5.41
N ASN A 92 -28.20 25.94 5.36
CA ASN A 92 -27.72 26.60 4.16
C ASN A 92 -26.44 25.93 3.62
N PRO A 93 -26.40 25.47 2.37
CA PRO A 93 -25.24 24.83 1.78
C PRO A 93 -23.92 25.63 1.90
N ASN A 94 -23.99 26.95 1.88
CA ASN A 94 -22.82 27.82 2.00
C ASN A 94 -22.26 27.91 3.43
N GLN A 95 -22.98 27.38 4.41
CA GLN A 95 -22.59 27.37 5.82
C GLN A 95 -22.32 25.95 6.36
N GLN A 96 -22.28 24.95 5.50
CA GLN A 96 -21.99 23.57 5.86
C GLN A 96 -20.49 23.33 6.10
N ILE A 97 -19.87 24.21 6.87
CA ILE A 97 -18.46 24.15 7.24
C ILE A 97 -18.32 23.96 8.76
N ILE A 98 -17.24 23.28 9.17
CA ILE A 98 -17.00 22.97 10.59
C ILE A 98 -16.98 24.23 11.46
N ASN A 99 -16.43 25.33 10.96
CA ASN A 99 -16.33 26.58 11.73
C ASN A 99 -17.67 27.27 11.97
N ALA A 100 -18.71 26.93 11.20
CA ALA A 100 -20.06 27.45 11.43
C ALA A 100 -20.77 26.78 12.61
N GLY A 101 -20.29 25.61 13.06
CA GLY A 101 -20.79 24.95 14.25
C GLY A 101 -20.30 25.62 15.53
N THR A 102 -21.15 25.68 16.54
CA THR A 102 -20.86 26.32 17.83
C THR A 102 -20.74 25.34 18.99
N MET A 103 -21.17 24.07 18.79
CA MET A 103 -21.32 23.06 19.84
C MET A 103 -20.56 21.79 19.51
N ASN A 104 -20.25 21.02 20.55
CA ASN A 104 -19.73 19.67 20.53
C ASN A 104 -18.56 19.47 19.54
N PRO A 105 -17.47 20.25 19.66
CA PRO A 105 -16.30 20.06 18.82
C PRO A 105 -15.66 18.69 19.09
N ALA A 106 -15.38 17.93 18.03
CA ALA A 106 -14.65 16.68 18.12
C ALA A 106 -13.55 16.68 17.05
N ALA A 107 -12.39 16.18 17.43
CA ALA A 107 -11.28 15.96 16.52
C ALA A 107 -10.58 14.64 16.88
N SER A 108 -10.20 13.89 15.86
CA SER A 108 -9.41 12.68 16.03
C SER A 108 -8.40 12.58 14.90
N GLY A 109 -7.36 11.79 15.11
CA GLY A 109 -6.35 11.52 14.11
C GLY A 109 -5.82 10.11 14.25
N TYR A 110 -5.43 9.53 13.13
CA TYR A 110 -4.80 8.22 13.05
C TYR A 110 -3.57 8.31 12.17
N TYR A 111 -2.51 7.64 12.59
CA TYR A 111 -1.26 7.56 11.86
C TYR A 111 -0.72 6.14 11.92
N ALA A 112 -0.35 5.60 10.76
CA ALA A 112 0.30 4.31 10.64
C ALA A 112 1.41 4.34 9.60
N THR A 113 2.50 3.64 9.88
CA THR A 113 3.58 3.41 8.92
C THR A 113 3.89 1.93 8.90
N SER A 114 4.03 1.37 7.70
CA SER A 114 4.54 0.02 7.51
C SER A 114 5.67 0.00 6.49
N THR A 115 6.62 -0.89 6.70
CA THR A 115 7.75 -1.12 5.81
C THR A 115 7.86 -2.60 5.48
N LEU A 116 8.29 -2.90 4.26
CA LEU A 116 8.62 -4.24 3.78
C LEU A 116 9.97 -4.18 3.08
N ASN A 117 10.91 -5.03 3.52
CA ASN A 117 12.18 -5.23 2.85
C ASN A 117 12.23 -6.66 2.33
N SER A 118 12.65 -6.81 1.08
CA SER A 118 12.69 -8.11 0.41
C SER A 118 14.04 -8.32 -0.26
N TYR A 119 14.52 -9.54 -0.18
CA TYR A 119 15.65 -10.04 -0.95
C TYR A 119 15.17 -11.21 -1.77
N PHE A 120 15.51 -11.26 -3.05
CA PHE A 120 15.06 -12.33 -3.92
C PHE A 120 16.14 -12.79 -4.88
N GLY A 121 16.07 -14.06 -5.22
CA GLY A 121 16.92 -14.69 -6.22
C GLY A 121 16.12 -15.65 -7.08
N ARG A 122 16.46 -15.70 -8.36
CA ARG A 122 15.87 -16.60 -9.33
C ARG A 122 16.96 -17.18 -10.23
N VAL A 123 16.90 -18.48 -10.47
CA VAL A 123 17.72 -19.15 -11.47
C VAL A 123 16.79 -19.89 -12.40
N PHE A 124 16.92 -19.62 -13.69
CA PHE A 124 16.34 -20.40 -14.77
C PHE A 124 17.47 -21.12 -15.51
N TYR A 125 17.33 -22.42 -15.69
CA TYR A 125 18.26 -23.25 -16.43
C TYR A 125 17.49 -24.02 -17.50
N SER A 126 18.04 -24.07 -18.71
CA SER A 126 17.52 -24.85 -19.84
C SER A 126 18.64 -25.68 -20.45
N PHE A 127 18.37 -26.94 -20.67
CA PHE A 127 19.25 -27.87 -21.40
C PHE A 127 18.58 -28.31 -22.70
N ASP A 128 19.25 -28.06 -23.83
CA ASP A 128 18.84 -28.43 -25.20
C ASP A 128 17.42 -27.93 -25.53
N ASN A 129 16.96 -26.82 -24.91
CA ASN A 129 15.58 -26.31 -24.96
C ASN A 129 14.49 -27.34 -24.62
N ARG A 130 14.89 -28.48 -24.07
CA ARG A 130 14.01 -29.60 -23.75
C ARG A 130 13.76 -29.75 -22.26
N TYR A 131 14.79 -29.62 -21.46
CA TYR A 131 14.69 -29.74 -19.99
C TYR A 131 14.86 -28.35 -19.39
N MET A 132 13.87 -27.89 -18.64
CA MET A 132 13.86 -26.55 -18.05
C MET A 132 13.60 -26.68 -16.55
N ILE A 133 14.35 -25.93 -15.75
CA ILE A 133 14.15 -25.81 -14.31
C ILE A 133 14.22 -24.33 -13.92
N THR A 134 13.31 -23.92 -13.05
CA THR A 134 13.33 -22.60 -12.42
C THR A 134 13.32 -22.79 -10.90
N ALA A 135 14.26 -22.16 -10.22
CA ALA A 135 14.29 -22.07 -8.76
C ALA A 135 14.20 -20.61 -8.36
N ASN A 136 13.34 -20.31 -7.39
CA ASN A 136 13.20 -18.97 -6.82
C ASN A 136 13.32 -19.05 -5.30
N ILE A 137 13.87 -18.02 -4.72
CA ILE A 137 13.88 -17.81 -3.28
C ILE A 137 13.60 -16.36 -2.97
N ARG A 138 12.75 -16.10 -1.97
CA ARG A 138 12.43 -14.75 -1.51
C ARG A 138 12.43 -14.72 0.02
N TRP A 139 13.09 -13.71 0.58
CA TRP A 139 13.04 -13.36 1.99
C TRP A 139 12.34 -12.02 2.13
N ASP A 140 11.27 -11.99 2.88
CA ASP A 140 10.46 -10.80 3.14
C ASP A 140 10.46 -10.47 4.62
N GLY A 141 10.85 -9.25 4.95
CA GLY A 141 10.85 -8.71 6.31
C GLY A 141 9.84 -7.58 6.45
N SER A 142 8.77 -7.77 7.23
CA SER A 142 7.70 -6.81 7.40
C SER A 142 7.66 -6.24 8.83
N SER A 143 7.50 -4.91 8.91
CA SER A 143 7.30 -4.22 10.19
C SER A 143 5.95 -4.49 10.86
N LYS A 144 5.03 -5.17 10.17
CA LYS A 144 3.71 -5.54 10.71
C LYS A 144 3.77 -6.72 11.67
N PHE A 145 4.88 -7.46 11.67
CA PHE A 145 5.10 -8.59 12.57
C PHE A 145 5.95 -8.19 13.78
N ALA A 146 5.75 -8.92 14.87
CA ALA A 146 6.51 -8.71 16.11
C ALA A 146 8.01 -8.94 15.93
N ASP A 147 8.80 -8.33 16.80
CA ASP A 147 10.25 -8.54 16.83
C ASP A 147 10.59 -10.03 16.98
N GLY A 148 11.58 -10.48 16.22
CA GLY A 148 11.99 -11.88 16.14
C GLY A 148 11.25 -12.72 15.08
N ASN A 149 10.06 -12.31 14.62
CA ASN A 149 9.26 -13.03 13.61
C ASN A 149 8.99 -12.20 12.34
N ARG A 150 9.79 -11.16 12.09
CA ARG A 150 9.59 -10.25 10.97
C ARG A 150 9.93 -10.83 9.61
N TRP A 151 10.76 -11.87 9.57
CA TRP A 151 11.30 -12.42 8.34
C TRP A 151 10.67 -13.77 7.98
N GLY A 152 10.23 -13.90 6.74
CA GLY A 152 9.76 -15.13 6.13
C GLY A 152 10.60 -15.50 4.91
N CYS A 153 10.82 -16.81 4.70
CA CYS A 153 11.51 -17.35 3.53
C CYS A 153 10.52 -18.15 2.68
N PHE A 154 10.50 -17.88 1.38
CA PHE A 154 9.56 -18.44 0.42
C PHE A 154 10.31 -19.04 -0.78
N PRO A 155 10.77 -20.32 -0.69
CA PRO A 155 11.37 -21.02 -1.82
C PRO A 155 10.30 -21.59 -2.76
N SER A 156 10.60 -21.66 -4.05
CA SER A 156 9.78 -22.36 -5.03
C SER A 156 10.64 -22.97 -6.15
N VAL A 157 10.24 -24.13 -6.66
CA VAL A 157 10.89 -24.82 -7.78
C VAL A 157 9.85 -25.26 -8.79
N LEU A 158 10.16 -25.06 -10.07
CA LEU A 158 9.36 -25.52 -11.21
C LEU A 158 10.28 -26.28 -12.17
N SER A 159 9.83 -27.44 -12.67
CA SER A 159 10.48 -28.20 -13.73
C SER A 159 9.54 -28.46 -14.88
N LEU A 160 10.05 -28.36 -16.11
CA LEU A 160 9.29 -28.59 -17.33
C LEU A 160 10.14 -29.43 -18.30
N ILE A 161 9.49 -30.41 -18.97
CA ILE A 161 10.08 -31.20 -20.03
C ILE A 161 9.27 -30.95 -21.30
N HIS A 162 9.94 -30.47 -22.35
CA HIS A 162 9.32 -30.32 -23.66
C HIS A 162 9.53 -31.62 -24.46
N ILE A 163 8.44 -32.23 -24.90
CA ILE A 163 8.41 -33.49 -25.66
C ILE A 163 8.25 -33.20 -27.14
#